data_9cbbe18c75a08006cbd4a00ed5b464ac
#
_entry.id   9cbbe18c75a08006cbd4a00ed5b464ac
#
_cell.length_a   1.000
_cell.length_b   1.000
_cell.length_c   1.000
_cell.angle_alpha   90.00
_cell.angle_beta   90.00
_cell.angle_gamma   90.00
#
_symmetry.space_group_name_H-M   'P 1'
#
loop_
_entity.id
_entity.type
_entity.pdbx_description
1 polymer ?
#
loop_
_entity_poly.entity_id
_entity_poly.type
_entity_poly.pdbx_seq_one_letter_code
_entity_poly.pdbx_strand_id
1 'polypeptide(L)'
;MTQGTKKAGHASFFFDDTMSAAEEAKQRGNDLFKRAKYSDAVQAYTESLSHEPESDVLLLNRSAAYMALGQYGQALADCERAVQGREPSGKALLRMAKCQLGVGRPDAALYTLSPLLSQALGTSAEQAQARDVDAQAREMQRHLTTADAYSRERNWTLASIALDQAQGIMKLTDATSPRAWQEKRVMLLLQRGHLGQAQSLAMDIYRADPSDTSAIMLGARIMLANNDVQKALQQSQLALRLDPDMQAAKQFLRKCKALLTLKDDANAAFKANRSDDALAKYAELLSVADQNMEVDGDAKKFKAVIFSNRAILLSKLGRYDDAIRDCTQALQLDAAFTKPLKTRARAYQINEQHEEAVRDFKRALDASIGTPEQDTLRRETRRAEVELKRSKKVDYYKVLGVSKTATEAEVKKAFRKESLKHHPDKGGDEEKFKLCNEAYGVLSDDQQRRRYDSGVDDMDDMDLGGAGFGGMGGFGGMGGMGGVNLADLFGAQFANFDMGPGTGSTHFYGPGTSFRFG
;
A
#
# COMPACT_ATOMS: atom_id res chain seq x y z
N MET A 1 -100.93 -26.11 40.55
CA MET A 1 -101.28 -26.60 39.21
C MET A 1 -100.44 -25.85 38.20
N THR A 2 -99.89 -26.53 37.33
CA THR A 2 -99.24 -26.27 36.07
C THR A 2 -97.74 -26.40 36.11
N GLN A 3 -97.32 -27.46 35.48
CA GLN A 3 -96.00 -27.93 35.16
C GLN A 3 -95.30 -27.01 34.16
N GLY A 4 -94.06 -26.75 34.40
CA GLY A 4 -93.16 -26.10 33.42
C GLY A 4 -91.92 -26.97 33.18
N THR A 5 -91.92 -27.63 32.07
CA THR A 5 -90.83 -28.52 31.59
C THR A 5 -89.59 -27.74 31.21
N LYS A 6 -88.45 -28.02 31.87
CA LYS A 6 -87.13 -27.54 31.48
C LYS A 6 -86.62 -28.45 30.36
N LYS A 7 -86.46 -27.85 29.15
CA LYS A 7 -85.62 -28.40 28.12
C LYS A 7 -84.13 -28.11 28.45
N ALA A 8 -83.35 -29.13 28.65
CA ALA A 8 -81.89 -29.07 28.67
C ALA A 8 -81.37 -28.90 27.25
N GLY A 9 -80.79 -27.73 26.97
CA GLY A 9 -80.02 -27.50 25.77
C GLY A 9 -78.61 -28.04 25.93
N HIS A 10 -78.26 -29.06 25.15
CA HIS A 10 -76.88 -29.47 24.94
C HIS A 10 -76.15 -28.35 24.20
N ALA A 11 -75.34 -27.56 24.88
CA ALA A 11 -74.31 -26.74 24.26
C ALA A 11 -73.16 -27.68 23.87
N SER A 12 -73.17 -28.05 22.60
CA SER A 12 -72.03 -28.69 21.92
C SER A 12 -70.88 -27.63 21.88
N PHE A 13 -69.87 -27.82 22.71
CA PHE A 13 -68.58 -27.14 22.57
C PHE A 13 -67.93 -27.74 21.32
N PHE A 14 -68.11 -27.07 20.16
CA PHE A 14 -67.20 -27.18 19.05
C PHE A 14 -65.90 -26.50 19.51
N PHE A 15 -64.90 -27.30 19.86
CA PHE A 15 -63.51 -26.85 19.82
C PHE A 15 -63.21 -26.57 18.36
N ASP A 16 -63.23 -25.28 18.04
CA ASP A 16 -62.79 -24.80 16.74
C ASP A 16 -61.25 -25.03 16.68
N ASP A 17 -60.88 -26.07 15.97
CA ASP A 17 -59.50 -26.54 15.75
C ASP A 17 -58.82 -25.69 14.65
N THR A 18 -59.19 -24.42 14.56
CA THR A 18 -58.52 -23.46 13.68
C THR A 18 -57.22 -22.97 14.37
N MET A 19 -56.09 -23.41 13.84
CA MET A 19 -54.80 -22.89 14.22
C MET A 19 -54.83 -21.37 14.14
N SER A 20 -54.28 -20.66 15.13
CA SER A 20 -54.18 -19.20 15.06
C SER A 20 -53.27 -18.80 13.88
N ALA A 21 -53.51 -17.66 13.26
CA ALA A 21 -52.67 -17.16 12.16
C ALA A 21 -51.18 -17.12 12.56
N ALA A 22 -50.90 -16.86 13.85
CA ALA A 22 -49.53 -16.95 14.38
C ALA A 22 -48.96 -18.36 14.32
N GLU A 23 -49.75 -19.39 14.69
CA GLU A 23 -49.25 -20.77 14.68
C GLU A 23 -49.12 -21.30 13.25
N GLU A 24 -50.03 -20.95 12.31
CA GLU A 24 -49.87 -21.28 10.89
C GLU A 24 -48.62 -20.67 10.28
N ALA A 25 -48.32 -19.40 10.56
CA ALA A 25 -47.11 -18.73 10.09
C ALA A 25 -45.85 -19.38 10.69
N LYS A 26 -45.87 -19.76 11.98
CA LYS A 26 -44.78 -20.48 12.66
C LYS A 26 -44.54 -21.85 12.02
N GLN A 27 -45.60 -22.64 11.75
CA GLN A 27 -45.49 -23.96 11.11
C GLN A 27 -44.88 -23.81 9.71
N ARG A 28 -45.38 -22.87 8.93
CA ARG A 28 -44.82 -22.53 7.61
C ARG A 28 -43.33 -22.16 7.71
N GLY A 29 -42.95 -21.35 8.68
CA GLY A 29 -41.55 -20.98 8.94
C GLY A 29 -40.68 -22.20 9.26
N ASN A 30 -41.17 -23.12 10.10
CA ASN A 30 -40.48 -24.35 10.45
C ASN A 30 -40.25 -25.26 9.22
N ASP A 31 -41.26 -25.38 8.34
CA ASP A 31 -41.16 -26.20 7.12
C ASP A 31 -40.20 -25.58 6.09
N LEU A 32 -40.23 -24.27 5.93
CA LEU A 32 -39.27 -23.53 5.08
C LEU A 32 -37.86 -23.69 5.59
N PHE A 33 -37.64 -23.60 6.90
CA PHE A 33 -36.33 -23.81 7.53
C PHE A 33 -35.79 -25.22 7.26
N LYS A 34 -36.63 -26.27 7.41
CA LYS A 34 -36.23 -27.65 7.12
C LYS A 34 -35.85 -27.85 5.63
N ARG A 35 -36.47 -27.07 4.73
CA ARG A 35 -36.16 -27.07 3.27
C ARG A 35 -35.00 -26.15 2.92
N ALA A 36 -34.27 -25.64 3.89
CA ALA A 36 -33.14 -24.68 3.73
C ALA A 36 -33.52 -23.37 3.01
N LYS A 37 -34.81 -23.00 2.96
CA LYS A 37 -35.32 -21.72 2.45
C LYS A 37 -35.31 -20.68 3.58
N TYR A 38 -34.10 -20.29 4.02
CA TYR A 38 -33.92 -19.49 5.23
C TYR A 38 -34.50 -18.07 5.13
N SER A 39 -34.40 -17.44 3.96
CA SER A 39 -34.99 -16.11 3.74
C SER A 39 -36.52 -16.11 3.88
N ASP A 40 -37.16 -17.11 3.28
CA ASP A 40 -38.62 -17.26 3.36
C ASP A 40 -39.05 -17.64 4.80
N ALA A 41 -38.22 -18.46 5.49
CA ALA A 41 -38.46 -18.80 6.89
C ALA A 41 -38.39 -17.55 7.80
N VAL A 42 -37.45 -16.63 7.58
CA VAL A 42 -37.37 -15.35 8.30
C VAL A 42 -38.65 -14.54 8.10
N GLN A 43 -39.19 -14.46 6.88
CA GLN A 43 -40.44 -13.74 6.60
C GLN A 43 -41.63 -14.38 7.35
N ALA A 44 -41.76 -15.71 7.30
CA ALA A 44 -42.82 -16.43 7.97
C ALA A 44 -42.76 -16.27 9.50
N TYR A 45 -41.56 -16.35 10.11
CA TYR A 45 -41.40 -16.08 11.55
C TYR A 45 -41.66 -14.62 11.89
N THR A 46 -41.33 -13.67 11.00
CA THR A 46 -41.64 -12.25 11.21
C THR A 46 -43.13 -11.98 11.18
N GLU A 47 -43.87 -12.65 10.28
CA GLU A 47 -45.33 -12.61 10.26
C GLU A 47 -45.92 -13.17 11.57
N SER A 48 -45.44 -14.34 12.03
CA SER A 48 -45.85 -14.92 13.31
C SER A 48 -45.55 -14.00 14.49
N LEU A 49 -44.38 -13.34 14.51
CA LEU A 49 -43.99 -12.36 15.52
C LEU A 49 -44.83 -11.05 15.50
N SER A 50 -45.49 -10.72 14.38
CA SER A 50 -46.42 -9.59 14.36
C SER A 50 -47.65 -9.84 15.21
N HIS A 51 -48.02 -11.10 15.43
CA HIS A 51 -49.11 -11.52 16.30
C HIS A 51 -48.65 -11.77 17.75
N GLU A 52 -47.42 -12.32 17.92
CA GLU A 52 -46.82 -12.66 19.21
C GLU A 52 -45.42 -12.03 19.35
N PRO A 53 -45.29 -10.71 19.59
CA PRO A 53 -44.00 -10.03 19.51
C PRO A 53 -42.96 -10.48 20.55
N GLU A 54 -43.41 -11.04 21.68
CA GLU A 54 -42.54 -11.44 22.80
C GLU A 54 -42.41 -12.97 22.93
N SER A 55 -42.67 -13.71 21.84
CA SER A 55 -42.54 -15.18 21.85
C SER A 55 -41.07 -15.59 21.70
N ASP A 56 -40.46 -16.08 22.81
CA ASP A 56 -39.06 -16.57 22.83
C ASP A 56 -38.82 -17.62 21.78
N VAL A 57 -39.79 -18.53 21.59
CA VAL A 57 -39.69 -19.63 20.62
C VAL A 57 -39.56 -19.09 19.20
N LEU A 58 -40.39 -18.10 18.86
CA LEU A 58 -40.36 -17.48 17.53
C LEU A 58 -39.10 -16.68 17.30
N LEU A 59 -38.66 -15.89 18.28
CA LEU A 59 -37.41 -15.15 18.25
C LEU A 59 -36.21 -16.11 18.06
N LEU A 60 -36.15 -17.18 18.86
CA LEU A 60 -35.08 -18.17 18.71
C LEU A 60 -35.14 -18.92 17.37
N ASN A 61 -36.32 -19.21 16.82
CA ASN A 61 -36.44 -19.85 15.50
C ASN A 61 -35.98 -18.91 14.40
N ARG A 62 -36.38 -17.62 14.45
CA ARG A 62 -35.94 -16.62 13.49
C ARG A 62 -34.42 -16.39 13.59
N SER A 63 -33.87 -16.33 14.80
CA SER A 63 -32.41 -16.23 14.98
C SER A 63 -31.65 -17.38 14.33
N ALA A 64 -32.20 -18.63 14.37
CA ALA A 64 -31.61 -19.76 13.69
C ALA A 64 -31.58 -19.59 12.16
N ALA A 65 -32.66 -19.04 11.59
CA ALA A 65 -32.73 -18.75 10.16
C ALA A 65 -31.74 -17.64 9.77
N TYR A 66 -31.63 -16.56 10.57
CA TYR A 66 -30.62 -15.52 10.38
C TYR A 66 -29.18 -16.06 10.47
N MET A 67 -28.89 -16.95 11.42
CA MET A 67 -27.57 -17.61 11.51
C MET A 67 -27.24 -18.41 10.25
N ALA A 68 -28.22 -19.15 9.72
CA ALA A 68 -28.03 -19.93 8.49
C ALA A 68 -27.78 -19.04 7.26
N LEU A 69 -28.25 -17.79 7.28
CA LEU A 69 -27.98 -16.75 6.27
C LEU A 69 -26.68 -15.98 6.53
N GLY A 70 -25.94 -16.28 7.62
CA GLY A 70 -24.76 -15.51 8.02
C GLY A 70 -25.06 -14.13 8.64
N GLN A 71 -26.34 -13.82 8.90
CA GLN A 71 -26.80 -12.55 9.44
C GLN A 71 -26.73 -12.55 10.97
N TYR A 72 -25.51 -12.71 11.52
CA TYR A 72 -25.29 -12.87 12.95
C TYR A 72 -25.74 -11.70 13.82
N GLY A 73 -25.71 -10.46 13.29
CA GLY A 73 -26.17 -9.28 14.02
C GLY A 73 -27.68 -9.31 14.32
N GLN A 74 -28.49 -9.66 13.31
CA GLN A 74 -29.95 -9.80 13.45
C GLN A 74 -30.29 -11.01 14.32
N ALA A 75 -29.55 -12.13 14.14
CA ALA A 75 -29.71 -13.29 14.98
C ALA A 75 -29.41 -12.99 16.46
N LEU A 76 -28.38 -12.19 16.74
CA LEU A 76 -28.03 -11.78 18.11
C LEU A 76 -29.12 -10.92 18.73
N ALA A 77 -29.66 -9.94 18.00
CA ALA A 77 -30.76 -9.08 18.48
C ALA A 77 -31.99 -9.91 18.87
N ASP A 78 -32.34 -10.93 18.08
CA ASP A 78 -33.45 -11.83 18.41
C ASP A 78 -33.13 -12.69 19.65
N CYS A 79 -31.90 -13.19 19.80
CA CYS A 79 -31.48 -13.94 20.98
C CYS A 79 -31.50 -13.05 22.25
N GLU A 80 -31.02 -11.81 22.19
CA GLU A 80 -31.04 -10.88 23.31
C GLU A 80 -32.46 -10.56 23.76
N ARG A 81 -33.39 -10.34 22.82
CA ARG A 81 -34.82 -10.14 23.12
C ARG A 81 -35.43 -11.41 23.76
N ALA A 82 -35.09 -12.59 23.26
CA ALA A 82 -35.63 -13.86 23.76
C ALA A 82 -35.22 -14.16 25.22
N VAL A 83 -34.10 -13.63 25.70
CA VAL A 83 -33.62 -13.82 27.08
C VAL A 83 -33.94 -12.64 28.01
N GLN A 84 -34.49 -11.56 27.48
CA GLN A 84 -34.74 -10.35 28.23
C GLN A 84 -35.86 -10.56 29.30
N GLY A 85 -35.51 -10.37 30.57
CA GLY A 85 -36.45 -10.45 31.68
C GLY A 85 -36.93 -11.85 32.08
N ARG A 86 -36.28 -12.90 31.55
CA ARG A 86 -36.60 -14.30 31.82
C ARG A 86 -35.34 -15.14 32.10
N GLU A 87 -35.53 -16.30 32.77
CA GLU A 87 -34.44 -17.26 32.89
C GLU A 87 -34.14 -17.89 31.52
N PRO A 88 -32.94 -17.70 30.96
CA PRO A 88 -32.62 -18.18 29.63
C PRO A 88 -32.46 -19.71 29.61
N SER A 89 -33.01 -20.35 28.58
CA SER A 89 -32.75 -21.79 28.36
C SER A 89 -31.32 -22.02 27.88
N GLY A 90 -30.76 -23.23 28.14
CA GLY A 90 -29.43 -23.61 27.64
C GLY A 90 -29.30 -23.44 26.13
N LYS A 91 -30.35 -23.78 25.38
CA LYS A 91 -30.41 -23.59 23.93
C LYS A 91 -30.33 -22.11 23.50
N ALA A 92 -30.99 -21.23 24.24
CA ALA A 92 -30.95 -19.78 23.95
C ALA A 92 -29.54 -19.22 24.20
N LEU A 93 -28.89 -19.54 25.33
CA LEU A 93 -27.55 -19.12 25.66
C LEU A 93 -26.53 -19.64 24.62
N LEU A 94 -26.62 -20.91 24.25
CA LEU A 94 -25.73 -21.50 23.25
C LEU A 94 -25.86 -20.80 21.89
N ARG A 95 -27.09 -20.48 21.47
CA ARG A 95 -27.35 -19.76 20.21
C ARG A 95 -26.83 -18.33 20.29
N MET A 96 -27.09 -17.63 21.38
CA MET A 96 -26.59 -16.29 21.62
C MET A 96 -25.06 -16.24 21.58
N ALA A 97 -24.38 -17.17 22.24
CA ALA A 97 -22.91 -17.25 22.19
C ALA A 97 -22.37 -17.48 20.76
N LYS A 98 -23.01 -18.36 19.98
CA LYS A 98 -22.65 -18.55 18.56
C LYS A 98 -22.84 -17.26 17.74
N CYS A 99 -23.91 -16.52 17.99
CA CYS A 99 -24.15 -15.22 17.33
C CYS A 99 -23.10 -14.19 17.76
N GLN A 100 -22.74 -14.14 19.05
CA GLN A 100 -21.68 -13.27 19.55
C GLN A 100 -20.33 -13.54 18.90
N LEU A 101 -19.98 -14.81 18.66
CA LEU A 101 -18.80 -15.15 17.86
C LEU A 101 -18.92 -14.67 16.41
N GLY A 102 -20.09 -14.85 15.80
CA GLY A 102 -20.35 -14.40 14.43
C GLY A 102 -20.27 -12.89 14.24
N VAL A 103 -20.49 -12.11 15.30
CA VAL A 103 -20.26 -10.67 15.32
C VAL A 103 -18.92 -10.26 15.93
N GLY A 104 -17.98 -11.24 16.11
CA GLY A 104 -16.63 -10.98 16.57
C GLY A 104 -16.50 -10.54 18.03
N ARG A 105 -17.40 -11.00 18.88
CA ARG A 105 -17.41 -10.70 20.33
C ARG A 105 -17.10 -11.95 21.16
N PRO A 106 -15.85 -12.50 21.10
CA PRO A 106 -15.50 -13.72 21.81
C PRO A 106 -15.65 -13.59 23.34
N ASP A 107 -15.31 -12.43 23.92
CA ASP A 107 -15.45 -12.19 25.36
C ASP A 107 -16.90 -12.31 25.83
N ALA A 108 -17.83 -11.73 25.05
CA ALA A 108 -19.26 -11.84 25.35
C ALA A 108 -19.74 -13.29 25.22
N ALA A 109 -19.26 -14.05 24.25
CA ALA A 109 -19.60 -15.46 24.06
C ALA A 109 -19.11 -16.30 25.26
N LEU A 110 -17.90 -16.09 25.74
CA LEU A 110 -17.35 -16.75 26.92
C LEU A 110 -18.18 -16.45 28.17
N TYR A 111 -18.57 -15.19 28.37
CA TYR A 111 -19.44 -14.81 29.48
C TYR A 111 -20.81 -15.49 29.40
N THR A 112 -21.43 -15.48 28.21
CA THR A 112 -22.76 -16.10 27.98
C THR A 112 -22.74 -17.61 28.19
N LEU A 113 -21.62 -18.31 27.94
CA LEU A 113 -21.48 -19.74 28.12
C LEU A 113 -21.22 -20.16 29.58
N SER A 114 -20.84 -19.24 30.46
CA SER A 114 -20.46 -19.52 31.86
C SER A 114 -21.49 -20.37 32.62
N PRO A 115 -22.83 -20.15 32.58
CA PRO A 115 -23.81 -20.98 33.27
C PRO A 115 -23.88 -22.42 32.73
N LEU A 116 -23.65 -22.61 31.43
CA LEU A 116 -23.62 -23.95 30.82
C LEU A 116 -22.34 -24.73 31.19
N LEU A 117 -21.20 -24.04 31.25
CA LEU A 117 -19.90 -24.62 31.55
C LEU A 117 -19.76 -24.98 33.04
N SER A 118 -20.39 -24.20 33.94
CA SER A 118 -20.46 -24.49 35.37
C SER A 118 -21.44 -25.60 35.72
N GLN A 119 -22.09 -26.21 34.72
CA GLN A 119 -23.13 -27.23 34.89
C GLN A 119 -24.36 -26.76 35.70
N ALA A 120 -24.50 -25.47 35.91
CA ALA A 120 -25.65 -24.86 36.59
C ALA A 120 -26.93 -24.92 35.75
N LEU A 121 -26.77 -25.00 34.41
CA LEU A 121 -27.88 -24.96 33.47
C LEU A 121 -27.63 -25.91 32.28
N GLY A 122 -28.72 -26.30 31.60
CA GLY A 122 -28.69 -27.05 30.35
C GLY A 122 -28.53 -28.56 30.47
N THR A 123 -28.76 -29.23 29.35
CA THR A 123 -28.57 -30.69 29.20
C THR A 123 -27.11 -31.04 28.96
N SER A 124 -26.72 -32.30 29.15
CA SER A 124 -25.36 -32.80 28.86
C SER A 124 -24.94 -32.52 27.40
N ALA A 125 -25.89 -32.59 26.45
CA ALA A 125 -25.62 -32.30 25.05
C ALA A 125 -25.37 -30.79 24.82
N GLU A 126 -26.12 -29.91 25.47
CA GLU A 126 -25.90 -28.46 25.41
C GLU A 126 -24.58 -28.04 26.06
N GLN A 127 -24.21 -28.67 27.15
CA GLN A 127 -22.93 -28.47 27.84
C GLN A 127 -21.74 -28.92 26.96
N ALA A 128 -21.86 -30.05 26.25
CA ALA A 128 -20.85 -30.49 25.30
C ALA A 128 -20.66 -29.48 24.17
N GLN A 129 -21.76 -29.02 23.55
CA GLN A 129 -21.71 -27.97 22.52
C GLN A 129 -21.16 -26.66 23.09
N ALA A 130 -21.46 -26.30 24.34
CA ALA A 130 -20.92 -25.10 24.97
C ALA A 130 -19.40 -25.16 25.10
N ARG A 131 -18.80 -26.33 25.38
CA ARG A 131 -17.34 -26.51 25.42
C ARG A 131 -16.70 -26.29 24.04
N ASP A 132 -17.34 -26.78 22.98
CA ASP A 132 -16.85 -26.56 21.60
C ASP A 132 -16.87 -25.08 21.24
N VAL A 133 -17.95 -24.37 21.58
CA VAL A 133 -18.08 -22.92 21.31
C VAL A 133 -17.12 -22.12 22.19
N ASP A 134 -16.89 -22.52 23.45
CA ASP A 134 -15.89 -21.91 24.35
C ASP A 134 -14.48 -22.05 23.77
N ALA A 135 -14.12 -23.23 23.27
CA ALA A 135 -12.83 -23.45 22.62
C ALA A 135 -12.64 -22.53 21.40
N GLN A 136 -13.66 -22.42 20.55
CA GLN A 136 -13.64 -21.51 19.41
C GLN A 136 -13.53 -20.03 19.84
N ALA A 137 -14.24 -19.63 20.90
CA ALA A 137 -14.18 -18.28 21.44
C ALA A 137 -12.78 -17.92 21.96
N ARG A 138 -12.16 -18.82 22.73
CA ARG A 138 -10.79 -18.66 23.24
C ARG A 138 -9.76 -18.63 22.13
N GLU A 139 -9.94 -19.44 21.10
CA GLU A 139 -9.06 -19.44 19.94
C GLU A 139 -9.16 -18.13 19.15
N MET A 140 -10.38 -17.65 18.91
CA MET A 140 -10.62 -16.34 18.28
C MET A 140 -10.01 -15.20 19.08
N GLN A 141 -10.23 -15.17 20.40
CA GLN A 141 -9.66 -14.16 21.29
C GLN A 141 -8.13 -14.17 21.24
N ARG A 142 -7.51 -15.35 21.25
CA ARG A 142 -6.04 -15.50 21.13
C ARG A 142 -5.53 -14.93 19.82
N HIS A 143 -6.18 -15.25 18.68
CA HIS A 143 -5.77 -14.70 17.38
C HIS A 143 -5.93 -13.16 17.31
N LEU A 144 -7.00 -12.62 17.86
CA LEU A 144 -7.19 -11.14 17.93
C LEU A 144 -6.12 -10.47 18.79
N THR A 145 -5.82 -11.06 19.97
CA THR A 145 -4.76 -10.56 20.86
C THR A 145 -3.38 -10.65 20.19
N THR A 146 -3.12 -11.72 19.44
CA THR A 146 -1.90 -11.91 18.67
C THR A 146 -1.80 -10.89 17.52
N ALA A 147 -2.91 -10.61 16.83
CA ALA A 147 -2.94 -9.57 15.80
C ALA A 147 -2.62 -8.18 16.37
N ASP A 148 -3.12 -7.87 17.58
CA ASP A 148 -2.80 -6.62 18.27
C ASP A 148 -1.34 -6.55 18.73
N ALA A 149 -0.78 -7.65 19.22
CA ALA A 149 0.63 -7.72 19.59
C ALA A 149 1.54 -7.48 18.39
N TYR A 150 1.33 -8.20 17.28
CA TYR A 150 2.10 -7.99 16.06
C TYR A 150 1.92 -6.59 15.47
N SER A 151 0.73 -5.97 15.63
CA SER A 151 0.52 -4.59 15.21
C SER A 151 1.38 -3.60 16.00
N ARG A 152 1.52 -3.79 17.34
CA ARG A 152 2.41 -2.97 18.19
C ARG A 152 3.88 -3.17 17.84
N GLU A 153 4.27 -4.39 17.44
CA GLU A 153 5.63 -4.73 16.97
C GLU A 153 5.87 -4.29 15.52
N ARG A 154 4.89 -3.67 14.86
CA ARG A 154 4.92 -3.26 13.45
C ARG A 154 5.12 -4.43 12.47
N ASN A 155 4.80 -5.63 12.89
CA ASN A 155 4.80 -6.81 12.04
C ASN A 155 3.43 -6.98 11.35
N TRP A 156 3.17 -6.11 10.37
CA TRP A 156 1.86 -5.99 9.72
C TRP A 156 1.44 -7.26 8.98
N THR A 157 2.40 -8.03 8.49
CA THR A 157 2.13 -9.29 7.79
C THR A 157 1.60 -10.35 8.75
N LEU A 158 2.27 -10.56 9.89
CA LEU A 158 1.81 -11.51 10.90
C LEU A 158 0.50 -11.04 11.56
N ALA A 159 0.33 -9.74 11.77
CA ALA A 159 -0.93 -9.18 12.25
C ALA A 159 -2.11 -9.48 11.29
N SER A 160 -1.86 -9.38 9.97
CA SER A 160 -2.87 -9.72 8.97
C SER A 160 -3.23 -11.22 9.00
N ILE A 161 -2.23 -12.10 9.09
CA ILE A 161 -2.43 -13.55 9.17
C ILE A 161 -3.23 -13.92 10.42
N ALA A 162 -2.91 -13.33 11.57
CA ALA A 162 -3.63 -13.59 12.81
C ALA A 162 -5.10 -13.11 12.71
N LEU A 163 -5.37 -11.99 12.05
CA LEU A 163 -6.73 -11.54 11.79
C LEU A 163 -7.47 -12.48 10.83
N ASP A 164 -6.80 -13.00 9.79
CA ASP A 164 -7.36 -14.00 8.87
C ASP A 164 -7.73 -15.29 9.61
N GLN A 165 -6.89 -15.73 10.56
CA GLN A 165 -7.17 -16.89 11.41
C GLN A 165 -8.40 -16.67 12.29
N ALA A 166 -8.53 -15.49 12.90
CA ALA A 166 -9.73 -15.15 13.67
C ALA A 166 -11.00 -15.15 12.81
N GLN A 167 -10.94 -14.62 11.59
CA GLN A 167 -12.06 -14.65 10.62
C GLN A 167 -12.41 -16.10 10.21
N GLY A 168 -11.39 -16.94 10.03
CA GLY A 168 -11.53 -18.33 9.60
C GLY A 168 -12.36 -19.20 10.55
N ILE A 169 -12.34 -18.93 11.87
CA ILE A 169 -13.10 -19.69 12.89
C ILE A 169 -14.61 -19.69 12.57
N MET A 170 -15.16 -18.55 12.15
CA MET A 170 -16.57 -18.39 11.79
C MET A 170 -16.79 -18.31 10.28
N LYS A 171 -15.76 -18.58 9.46
CA LYS A 171 -15.80 -18.47 7.99
C LYS A 171 -16.29 -17.10 7.50
N LEU A 172 -15.88 -16.06 8.20
CA LEU A 172 -16.22 -14.68 7.86
C LEU A 172 -15.37 -14.22 6.66
N THR A 173 -15.98 -13.43 5.79
CA THR A 173 -15.29 -12.68 4.72
C THR A 173 -15.07 -11.23 5.20
N ASP A 174 -14.27 -10.45 4.48
CA ASP A 174 -14.10 -9.04 4.81
C ASP A 174 -15.44 -8.28 4.81
N ALA A 175 -16.37 -8.63 3.91
CA ALA A 175 -17.69 -8.01 3.85
C ALA A 175 -18.63 -8.42 5.00
N THR A 176 -18.46 -9.61 5.57
CA THR A 176 -19.31 -10.14 6.65
C THR A 176 -18.67 -10.06 8.03
N SER A 177 -17.38 -9.68 8.09
CA SER A 177 -16.66 -9.53 9.35
C SER A 177 -17.13 -8.30 10.14
N PRO A 178 -16.92 -8.32 11.46
CA PRO A 178 -17.25 -7.18 12.32
C PRO A 178 -16.62 -5.89 11.83
N ARG A 179 -17.34 -4.78 11.97
CA ARG A 179 -16.89 -3.45 11.56
C ARG A 179 -15.48 -3.12 12.06
N ALA A 180 -15.22 -3.34 13.34
CA ALA A 180 -13.90 -3.10 13.94
C ALA A 180 -12.76 -3.91 13.25
N TRP A 181 -13.08 -5.12 12.76
CA TRP A 181 -12.11 -5.95 12.05
C TRP A 181 -11.88 -5.46 10.62
N GLN A 182 -12.94 -5.00 9.94
CA GLN A 182 -12.83 -4.35 8.64
C GLN A 182 -11.94 -3.11 8.71
N GLU A 183 -12.15 -2.25 9.71
CA GLU A 183 -11.32 -1.07 9.96
C GLU A 183 -9.86 -1.46 10.24
N LYS A 184 -9.64 -2.45 11.10
CA LYS A 184 -8.31 -3.01 11.35
C LYS A 184 -7.67 -3.56 10.06
N ARG A 185 -8.45 -4.25 9.23
CA ARG A 185 -7.99 -4.75 7.92
C ARG A 185 -7.55 -3.61 7.00
N VAL A 186 -8.32 -2.53 6.89
CA VAL A 186 -7.94 -1.34 6.11
C VAL A 186 -6.62 -0.79 6.61
N MET A 187 -6.43 -0.65 7.93
CA MET A 187 -5.18 -0.14 8.49
C MET A 187 -3.99 -1.07 8.22
N LEU A 188 -4.16 -2.38 8.35
CA LEU A 188 -3.12 -3.36 8.02
C LEU A 188 -2.73 -3.30 6.53
N LEU A 189 -3.71 -3.17 5.63
CA LEU A 189 -3.47 -2.99 4.20
C LEU A 189 -2.70 -1.71 3.90
N LEU A 190 -3.04 -0.60 4.57
CA LEU A 190 -2.32 0.67 4.45
C LEU A 190 -0.86 0.53 4.89
N GLN A 191 -0.61 -0.07 6.04
CA GLN A 191 0.75 -0.27 6.57
C GLN A 191 1.61 -1.17 5.67
N ARG A 192 1.00 -2.16 5.03
CA ARG A 192 1.65 -3.03 4.04
C ARG A 192 1.83 -2.38 2.66
N GLY A 193 1.25 -1.21 2.43
CA GLY A 193 1.32 -0.50 1.15
C GLY A 193 0.32 -0.98 0.09
N HIS A 194 -0.66 -1.79 0.45
CA HIS A 194 -1.72 -2.27 -0.44
C HIS A 194 -2.86 -1.24 -0.60
N LEU A 195 -2.50 -0.04 -1.09
CA LEU A 195 -3.41 1.11 -1.15
C LEU A 195 -4.72 0.83 -1.89
N GLY A 196 -4.67 0.12 -3.03
CA GLY A 196 -5.86 -0.19 -3.82
C GLY A 196 -6.88 -1.05 -3.07
N GLN A 197 -6.40 -2.09 -2.37
CA GLN A 197 -7.26 -2.96 -1.56
C GLN A 197 -7.81 -2.22 -0.34
N ALA A 198 -6.97 -1.41 0.33
CA ALA A 198 -7.40 -0.58 1.44
C ALA A 198 -8.50 0.40 1.01
N GLN A 199 -8.35 1.03 -0.16
CA GLN A 199 -9.32 1.96 -0.71
C GLN A 199 -10.65 1.28 -1.06
N SER A 200 -10.62 0.10 -1.69
CA SER A 200 -11.83 -0.66 -2.01
C SER A 200 -12.61 -1.01 -0.75
N LEU A 201 -11.95 -1.59 0.25
CA LEU A 201 -12.59 -1.99 1.50
C LEU A 201 -13.12 -0.77 2.28
N ALA A 202 -12.36 0.33 2.36
CA ALA A 202 -12.82 1.56 3.01
C ALA A 202 -14.03 2.17 2.30
N MET A 203 -14.10 2.06 0.97
CA MET A 203 -15.26 2.51 0.20
C MET A 203 -16.50 1.66 0.48
N ASP A 204 -16.37 0.33 0.58
CA ASP A 204 -17.48 -0.55 0.92
C ASP A 204 -18.01 -0.23 2.33
N ILE A 205 -17.10 0.03 3.25
CA ILE A 205 -17.39 0.49 4.60
C ILE A 205 -18.18 1.81 4.58
N TYR A 206 -17.71 2.80 3.81
CA TYR A 206 -18.37 4.10 3.69
C TYR A 206 -19.75 4.02 3.03
N ARG A 207 -19.91 3.16 2.02
CA ARG A 207 -21.21 2.94 1.34
C ARG A 207 -22.26 2.34 2.27
N ALA A 208 -21.84 1.49 3.21
CA ALA A 208 -22.73 0.90 4.19
C ALA A 208 -23.31 1.95 5.16
N ASP A 209 -22.50 2.94 5.57
CA ASP A 209 -22.92 4.08 6.38
C ASP A 209 -22.09 5.32 6.03
N PRO A 210 -22.60 6.22 5.18
CA PRO A 210 -21.91 7.46 4.80
C PRO A 210 -21.79 8.49 5.94
N SER A 211 -22.53 8.33 7.03
CA SER A 211 -22.47 9.21 8.22
C SER A 211 -21.44 8.74 9.26
N ASP A 212 -20.87 7.56 9.06
CA ASP A 212 -19.87 7.01 9.97
C ASP A 212 -18.54 7.79 9.89
N THR A 213 -18.24 8.52 10.95
CA THR A 213 -17.04 9.33 11.07
C THR A 213 -15.75 8.50 11.04
N SER A 214 -15.78 7.24 11.52
CA SER A 214 -14.65 6.32 11.42
C SER A 214 -14.35 5.95 9.96
N ALA A 215 -15.37 5.69 9.14
CA ALA A 215 -15.22 5.42 7.71
C ALA A 215 -14.61 6.61 6.96
N ILE A 216 -15.10 7.82 7.26
CA ILE A 216 -14.58 9.07 6.68
C ILE A 216 -13.10 9.22 7.04
N MET A 217 -12.71 8.93 8.29
CA MET A 217 -11.32 9.01 8.74
C MET A 217 -10.43 7.94 8.11
N LEU A 218 -10.94 6.74 7.82
CA LEU A 218 -10.19 5.76 7.02
C LEU A 218 -9.89 6.31 5.62
N GLY A 219 -10.88 6.92 4.96
CA GLY A 219 -10.70 7.61 3.69
C GLY A 219 -9.63 8.71 3.77
N ALA A 220 -9.66 9.54 4.82
CA ALA A 220 -8.68 10.59 5.05
C ALA A 220 -7.25 10.03 5.17
N ARG A 221 -7.06 8.93 5.91
CA ARG A 221 -5.75 8.26 6.07
C ARG A 221 -5.24 7.69 4.75
N ILE A 222 -6.12 7.08 3.94
CA ILE A 222 -5.78 6.57 2.60
C ILE A 222 -5.35 7.71 1.68
N MET A 223 -6.03 8.86 1.73
CA MET A 223 -5.65 10.03 0.94
C MET A 223 -4.28 10.57 1.34
N LEU A 224 -3.98 10.65 2.64
CA LEU A 224 -2.64 11.02 3.12
C LEU A 224 -1.57 10.02 2.63
N ALA A 225 -1.82 8.73 2.74
CA ALA A 225 -0.91 7.69 2.26
C ALA A 225 -0.67 7.77 0.74
N ASN A 226 -1.66 8.23 -0.01
CA ASN A 226 -1.56 8.46 -1.46
C ASN A 226 -0.98 9.83 -1.86
N ASN A 227 -0.44 10.60 -0.91
CA ASN A 227 0.11 11.95 -1.11
C ASN A 227 -0.93 13.04 -1.40
N ASP A 228 -2.22 12.79 -1.14
CA ASP A 228 -3.29 13.78 -1.35
C ASP A 228 -3.68 14.45 -0.02
N VAL A 229 -2.73 15.20 0.54
CA VAL A 229 -2.87 15.83 1.88
C VAL A 229 -4.05 16.80 1.93
N GLN A 230 -4.34 17.49 0.81
CA GLN A 230 -5.45 18.44 0.74
C GLN A 230 -6.81 17.75 0.87
N LYS A 231 -7.01 16.62 0.17
CA LYS A 231 -8.24 15.83 0.34
C LYS A 231 -8.32 15.17 1.71
N ALA A 232 -7.18 14.71 2.25
CA ALA A 232 -7.12 14.19 3.61
C ALA A 232 -7.59 15.22 4.65
N LEU A 233 -7.18 16.49 4.46
CA LEU A 233 -7.64 17.60 5.29
C LEU A 233 -9.14 17.84 5.14
N GLN A 234 -9.68 17.85 3.92
CA GLN A 234 -11.12 18.04 3.68
C GLN A 234 -11.96 16.93 4.32
N GLN A 235 -11.53 15.68 4.22
CA GLN A 235 -12.23 14.55 4.84
C GLN A 235 -12.20 14.62 6.37
N SER A 236 -11.08 15.02 6.96
CA SER A 236 -11.02 15.20 8.42
C SER A 236 -11.89 16.36 8.90
N GLN A 237 -12.05 17.41 8.09
CA GLN A 237 -13.03 18.48 8.38
C GLN A 237 -14.47 17.97 8.29
N LEU A 238 -14.78 17.11 7.33
CA LEU A 238 -16.11 16.49 7.22
C LEU A 238 -16.41 15.62 8.44
N ALA A 239 -15.48 14.78 8.87
CA ALA A 239 -15.64 13.99 10.10
C ALA A 239 -15.93 14.86 11.32
N LEU A 240 -15.22 15.99 11.47
CA LEU A 240 -15.44 16.94 12.58
C LEU A 240 -16.75 17.75 12.50
N ARG A 241 -17.35 17.86 11.32
CA ARG A 241 -18.71 18.44 11.20
C ARG A 241 -19.77 17.48 11.73
N LEU A 242 -19.56 16.17 11.55
CA LEU A 242 -20.48 15.14 12.01
C LEU A 242 -20.27 14.83 13.51
N ASP A 243 -19.02 14.75 13.94
CA ASP A 243 -18.61 14.56 15.33
C ASP A 243 -17.54 15.59 15.72
N PRO A 244 -17.96 16.75 16.29
CA PRO A 244 -17.05 17.80 16.71
C PRO A 244 -16.09 17.39 17.83
N ASP A 245 -16.39 16.33 18.57
CA ASP A 245 -15.60 15.89 19.72
C ASP A 245 -14.57 14.80 19.39
N MET A 246 -14.57 14.29 18.17
CA MET A 246 -13.64 13.26 17.71
C MET A 246 -12.19 13.71 17.80
N GLN A 247 -11.49 13.32 18.87
CA GLN A 247 -10.09 13.73 19.14
C GLN A 247 -9.12 13.27 18.04
N ALA A 248 -9.33 12.06 17.50
CA ALA A 248 -8.51 11.52 16.41
C ALA A 248 -8.58 12.42 15.16
N ALA A 249 -9.77 12.89 14.79
CA ALA A 249 -9.95 13.79 13.65
C ALA A 249 -9.32 15.18 13.91
N LYS A 250 -9.42 15.70 15.15
CA LYS A 250 -8.77 16.97 15.54
C LYS A 250 -7.23 16.89 15.39
N GLN A 251 -6.65 15.81 15.88
CA GLN A 251 -5.19 15.58 15.78
C GLN A 251 -4.74 15.40 14.32
N PHE A 252 -5.46 14.58 13.57
CA PHE A 252 -5.16 14.34 12.16
C PHE A 252 -5.31 15.61 11.31
N LEU A 253 -6.33 16.43 11.56
CA LEU A 253 -6.50 17.73 10.90
C LEU A 253 -5.32 18.67 11.16
N ARG A 254 -4.84 18.75 12.42
CA ARG A 254 -3.66 19.55 12.77
C ARG A 254 -2.43 19.07 12.03
N LYS A 255 -2.22 17.75 11.97
CA LYS A 255 -1.14 17.12 11.21
C LYS A 255 -1.20 17.50 9.73
N CYS A 256 -2.35 17.33 9.07
CA CYS A 256 -2.51 17.68 7.66
C CYS A 256 -2.24 19.17 7.39
N LYS A 257 -2.72 20.07 8.25
CA LYS A 257 -2.42 21.51 8.15
C LYS A 257 -0.93 21.78 8.27
N ALA A 258 -0.25 21.20 9.26
CA ALA A 258 1.19 21.36 9.44
C ALA A 258 1.98 20.85 8.23
N LEU A 259 1.60 19.67 7.67
CA LEU A 259 2.23 19.13 6.48
C LEU A 259 2.09 20.05 5.26
N LEU A 260 0.93 20.66 5.04
CA LEU A 260 0.70 21.60 3.94
C LEU A 260 1.53 22.88 4.14
N THR A 261 1.44 23.51 5.30
CA THR A 261 2.17 24.75 5.61
C THR A 261 3.68 24.55 5.47
N LEU A 262 4.24 23.48 6.07
CA LEU A 262 5.67 23.19 5.99
C LEU A 262 6.12 22.87 4.56
N LYS A 263 5.28 22.18 3.76
CA LYS A 263 5.58 21.93 2.36
C LYS A 263 5.65 23.22 1.56
N ASP A 264 4.70 24.14 1.77
CA ASP A 264 4.67 25.43 1.08
C ASP A 264 5.85 26.31 1.52
N ASP A 265 6.18 26.35 2.81
CA ASP A 265 7.33 27.07 3.33
C ASP A 265 8.66 26.52 2.77
N ALA A 266 8.82 25.18 2.73
CA ALA A 266 10.01 24.55 2.16
C ALA A 266 10.18 24.90 0.68
N ASN A 267 9.06 24.85 -0.08
CA ASN A 267 9.07 25.20 -1.49
C ASN A 267 9.35 26.70 -1.72
N ALA A 268 8.83 27.57 -0.86
CA ALA A 268 9.09 29.01 -0.93
C ALA A 268 10.56 29.32 -0.60
N ALA A 269 11.13 28.70 0.44
CA ALA A 269 12.55 28.83 0.78
C ALA A 269 13.45 28.33 -0.35
N PHE A 270 13.11 27.19 -0.96
CA PHE A 270 13.82 26.64 -2.12
C PHE A 270 13.83 27.60 -3.31
N LYS A 271 12.68 28.20 -3.68
CA LYS A 271 12.56 29.19 -4.75
C LYS A 271 13.36 30.47 -4.46
N ALA A 272 13.37 30.88 -3.20
CA ALA A 272 14.12 32.05 -2.75
C ALA A 272 15.63 31.78 -2.59
N ASN A 273 16.14 30.60 -3.01
CA ASN A 273 17.52 30.13 -2.85
C ASN A 273 18.01 30.14 -1.39
N ARG A 274 17.10 30.06 -0.40
CA ARG A 274 17.42 29.91 1.02
C ARG A 274 17.57 28.42 1.32
N SER A 275 18.72 27.86 0.95
CA SER A 275 18.94 26.41 0.93
C SER A 275 18.89 25.78 2.30
N ASP A 276 19.50 26.40 3.32
CA ASP A 276 19.53 25.86 4.68
C ASP A 276 18.13 25.87 5.31
N ASP A 277 17.36 26.94 5.10
CA ASP A 277 15.96 27.02 5.54
C ASP A 277 15.11 25.92 4.88
N ALA A 278 15.30 25.71 3.57
CA ALA A 278 14.57 24.69 2.84
C ALA A 278 14.92 23.27 3.35
N LEU A 279 16.20 22.99 3.61
CA LEU A 279 16.64 21.71 4.18
C LEU A 279 16.05 21.48 5.57
N ALA A 280 16.06 22.50 6.43
CA ALA A 280 15.46 22.44 7.76
C ALA A 280 13.96 22.16 7.69
N LYS A 281 13.23 22.84 6.79
CA LYS A 281 11.79 22.63 6.58
C LYS A 281 11.47 21.24 6.04
N TYR A 282 12.27 20.69 5.11
CA TYR A 282 12.09 19.31 4.66
C TYR A 282 12.33 18.29 5.77
N ALA A 283 13.31 18.54 6.67
CA ALA A 283 13.56 17.67 7.81
C ALA A 283 12.39 17.71 8.81
N GLU A 284 11.88 18.91 9.13
CA GLU A 284 10.71 19.10 9.98
C GLU A 284 9.47 18.42 9.39
N LEU A 285 9.25 18.56 8.07
CA LEU A 285 8.15 17.95 7.33
C LEU A 285 8.17 16.41 7.42
N LEU A 286 9.34 15.79 7.28
CA LEU A 286 9.49 14.34 7.46
C LEU A 286 9.19 13.92 8.91
N SER A 287 9.67 14.70 9.90
CA SER A 287 9.37 14.42 11.31
C SER A 287 7.87 14.48 11.61
N VAL A 288 7.17 15.50 11.09
CA VAL A 288 5.71 15.60 11.25
C VAL A 288 4.98 14.47 10.53
N ALA A 289 5.45 14.05 9.36
CA ALA A 289 4.87 12.93 8.62
C ALA A 289 4.96 11.61 9.41
N ASP A 290 6.03 11.42 10.19
CA ASP A 290 6.25 10.23 11.03
C ASP A 290 5.46 10.24 12.36
N GLN A 291 4.89 11.39 12.76
CA GLN A 291 4.06 11.45 13.95
C GLN A 291 2.79 10.61 13.80
N ASN A 292 2.42 9.88 14.85
CA ASN A 292 1.22 9.03 14.91
C ASN A 292 1.07 8.04 13.72
N MET A 293 2.17 7.59 13.14
CA MET A 293 2.20 6.71 11.98
C MET A 293 1.43 5.39 12.22
N GLU A 294 1.41 4.93 13.47
CA GLU A 294 0.72 3.70 13.89
C GLU A 294 -0.81 3.84 13.74
N VAL A 295 -1.33 5.04 14.00
CA VAL A 295 -2.76 5.34 13.96
C VAL A 295 -3.19 5.89 12.59
N ASP A 296 -2.37 6.75 11.99
CA ASP A 296 -2.72 7.47 10.75
C ASP A 296 -2.33 6.70 9.48
N GLY A 297 -1.54 5.65 9.60
CA GLY A 297 -0.92 4.95 8.48
C GLY A 297 0.39 5.62 8.04
N ASP A 298 1.22 4.85 7.33
CA ASP A 298 2.48 5.36 6.81
C ASP A 298 2.26 6.16 5.52
N ALA A 299 2.58 7.45 5.55
CA ALA A 299 2.50 8.36 4.42
C ALA A 299 3.64 8.13 3.39
N LYS A 300 3.86 6.89 2.96
CA LYS A 300 5.02 6.47 2.15
C LYS A 300 5.19 7.32 0.90
N LYS A 301 4.15 7.47 0.09
CA LYS A 301 4.24 8.27 -1.14
C LYS A 301 4.51 9.74 -0.86
N PHE A 302 3.92 10.31 0.19
CA PHE A 302 4.20 11.68 0.60
C PHE A 302 5.67 11.84 0.99
N LYS A 303 6.19 10.97 1.86
CA LYS A 303 7.60 10.98 2.27
C LYS A 303 8.55 10.78 1.08
N ALA A 304 8.22 9.87 0.16
CA ALA A 304 9.01 9.67 -1.06
C ALA A 304 9.14 10.96 -1.89
N VAL A 305 8.07 11.73 -2.03
CA VAL A 305 8.09 13.04 -2.71
C VAL A 305 8.98 14.03 -1.97
N ILE A 306 8.92 14.09 -0.64
CA ILE A 306 9.74 15.01 0.15
C ILE A 306 11.23 14.65 0.07
N PHE A 307 11.59 13.37 0.21
CA PHE A 307 12.97 12.92 0.00
C PHE A 307 13.46 13.25 -1.42
N SER A 308 12.65 13.02 -2.45
CA SER A 308 13.00 13.39 -3.82
C SER A 308 13.25 14.89 -3.99
N ASN A 309 12.41 15.74 -3.40
CA ASN A 309 12.58 17.19 -3.48
C ASN A 309 13.82 17.66 -2.70
N ARG A 310 14.09 17.09 -1.52
CA ARG A 310 15.30 17.38 -0.73
C ARG A 310 16.56 16.92 -1.48
N ALA A 311 16.54 15.76 -2.12
CA ALA A 311 17.64 15.26 -2.93
C ALA A 311 18.00 16.22 -4.09
N ILE A 312 17.02 16.81 -4.74
CA ILE A 312 17.26 17.80 -5.80
C ILE A 312 17.96 19.04 -5.26
N LEU A 313 17.55 19.51 -4.06
CA LEU A 313 18.22 20.64 -3.41
C LEU A 313 19.67 20.29 -3.03
N LEU A 314 19.89 19.08 -2.44
CA LEU A 314 21.21 18.59 -2.08
C LEU A 314 22.13 18.47 -3.31
N SER A 315 21.60 18.00 -4.44
CA SER A 315 22.33 17.92 -5.70
C SER A 315 22.73 19.32 -6.21
N LYS A 316 21.88 20.33 -6.07
CA LYS A 316 22.22 21.71 -6.40
C LYS A 316 23.34 22.29 -5.53
N LEU A 317 23.41 21.87 -4.27
CA LEU A 317 24.45 22.27 -3.33
C LEU A 317 25.76 21.50 -3.48
N GLY A 318 25.85 20.57 -4.46
CA GLY A 318 27.03 19.72 -4.65
C GLY A 318 27.15 18.59 -3.62
N ARG A 319 26.12 18.37 -2.78
CA ARG A 319 26.08 17.31 -1.75
C ARG A 319 25.52 16.01 -2.35
N TYR A 320 26.26 15.44 -3.29
CA TYR A 320 25.77 14.31 -4.10
C TYR A 320 25.55 13.03 -3.31
N ASP A 321 26.39 12.73 -2.33
CA ASP A 321 26.21 11.54 -1.46
C ASP A 321 24.94 11.63 -0.61
N ASP A 322 24.63 12.80 -0.10
CA ASP A 322 23.39 13.05 0.63
C ASP A 322 22.17 12.93 -0.30
N ALA A 323 22.27 13.45 -1.52
CA ALA A 323 21.23 13.33 -2.52
C ALA A 323 20.98 11.87 -2.92
N ILE A 324 22.03 11.06 -3.09
CA ILE A 324 21.95 9.62 -3.35
C ILE A 324 21.24 8.90 -2.20
N ARG A 325 21.57 9.26 -0.94
CA ARG A 325 20.89 8.68 0.24
C ARG A 325 19.40 9.00 0.24
N ASP A 326 19.03 10.25 0.00
CA ASP A 326 17.63 10.67 -0.04
C ASP A 326 16.86 10.03 -1.20
N CYS A 327 17.44 9.97 -2.39
CA CYS A 327 16.84 9.25 -3.52
C CYS A 327 16.64 7.77 -3.21
N THR A 328 17.59 7.16 -2.51
CA THR A 328 17.48 5.75 -2.11
C THR A 328 16.33 5.54 -1.12
N GLN A 329 16.18 6.43 -0.14
CA GLN A 329 15.03 6.42 0.76
C GLN A 329 13.70 6.61 0.01
N ALA A 330 13.65 7.55 -0.94
CA ALA A 330 12.46 7.76 -1.76
C ALA A 330 12.07 6.48 -2.56
N LEU A 331 13.05 5.78 -3.13
CA LEU A 331 12.84 4.55 -3.90
C LEU A 331 12.52 3.32 -3.04
N GLN A 332 12.93 3.30 -1.79
CA GLN A 332 12.51 2.28 -0.81
C GLN A 332 11.02 2.46 -0.44
N LEU A 333 10.55 3.71 -0.39
CA LEU A 333 9.16 4.03 -0.07
C LEU A 333 8.23 3.88 -1.29
N ASP A 334 8.73 4.20 -2.49
CA ASP A 334 8.02 4.06 -3.76
C ASP A 334 9.00 3.67 -4.88
N ALA A 335 9.11 2.37 -5.16
CA ALA A 335 10.04 1.82 -6.14
C ALA A 335 9.73 2.22 -7.60
N ALA A 336 8.48 2.63 -7.88
CA ALA A 336 8.03 3.07 -9.21
C ALA A 336 8.25 4.57 -9.45
N PHE A 337 8.71 5.32 -8.45
CA PHE A 337 8.87 6.76 -8.56
C PHE A 337 10.09 7.12 -9.42
N THR A 338 9.85 7.58 -10.66
CA THR A 338 10.91 7.82 -11.66
C THR A 338 11.80 9.03 -11.36
N LYS A 339 11.27 10.06 -10.71
CA LYS A 339 12.01 11.30 -10.41
C LYS A 339 13.26 11.08 -9.57
N PRO A 340 13.24 10.32 -8.44
CA PRO A 340 14.45 9.99 -7.69
C PRO A 340 15.46 9.16 -8.49
N LEU A 341 15.01 8.27 -9.40
CA LEU A 341 15.92 7.50 -10.26
C LEU A 341 16.77 8.43 -11.12
N LYS A 342 16.14 9.40 -11.79
CA LYS A 342 16.85 10.40 -12.62
C LYS A 342 17.83 11.23 -11.80
N THR A 343 17.40 11.70 -10.65
CA THR A 343 18.24 12.54 -9.77
C THR A 343 19.42 11.74 -9.25
N ARG A 344 19.21 10.48 -8.85
CA ARG A 344 20.25 9.60 -8.33
C ARG A 344 21.26 9.20 -9.41
N ALA A 345 20.77 8.88 -10.62
CA ALA A 345 21.62 8.57 -11.75
C ALA A 345 22.57 9.72 -12.11
N ARG A 346 22.07 10.96 -12.13
CA ARG A 346 22.91 12.15 -12.37
C ARG A 346 23.91 12.39 -11.25
N ALA A 347 23.51 12.16 -9.98
CA ALA A 347 24.43 12.25 -8.86
C ALA A 347 25.53 11.18 -8.92
N TYR A 348 25.20 9.95 -9.32
CA TYR A 348 26.16 8.89 -9.55
C TYR A 348 27.14 9.21 -10.67
N GLN A 349 26.69 9.82 -11.79
CA GLN A 349 27.60 10.27 -12.87
C GLN A 349 28.64 11.25 -12.34
N ILE A 350 28.23 12.23 -11.54
CA ILE A 350 29.14 13.25 -11.01
C ILE A 350 30.14 12.63 -10.00
N ASN A 351 29.69 11.62 -9.25
CA ASN A 351 30.54 10.85 -8.33
C ASN A 351 31.34 9.73 -9.03
N GLU A 352 31.38 9.72 -10.38
CA GLU A 352 32.10 8.71 -11.19
C GLU A 352 31.63 7.26 -10.96
N GLN A 353 30.44 7.06 -10.40
CA GLN A 353 29.81 5.77 -10.19
C GLN A 353 28.99 5.39 -11.45
N HIS A 354 29.71 5.12 -12.54
CA HIS A 354 29.11 5.00 -13.87
C HIS A 354 28.16 3.79 -14.01
N GLU A 355 28.43 2.67 -13.33
CA GLU A 355 27.59 1.47 -13.40
C GLU A 355 26.21 1.71 -12.76
N GLU A 356 26.21 2.34 -11.60
CA GLU A 356 25.01 2.71 -10.86
C GLU A 356 24.20 3.73 -11.66
N ALA A 357 24.86 4.70 -12.27
CA ALA A 357 24.21 5.71 -13.11
C ALA A 357 23.47 5.07 -14.29
N VAL A 358 24.15 4.18 -15.05
CA VAL A 358 23.53 3.48 -16.18
C VAL A 358 22.35 2.62 -15.73
N ARG A 359 22.49 1.92 -14.61
CA ARG A 359 21.41 1.09 -14.05
C ARG A 359 20.15 1.92 -13.74
N ASP A 360 20.32 3.06 -13.07
CA ASP A 360 19.20 3.92 -12.69
C ASP A 360 18.58 4.63 -13.91
N PHE A 361 19.38 5.07 -14.88
CA PHE A 361 18.86 5.64 -16.13
C PHE A 361 18.06 4.63 -16.93
N LYS A 362 18.51 3.36 -17.05
CA LYS A 362 17.75 2.30 -17.71
C LYS A 362 16.41 2.08 -17.03
N ARG A 363 16.40 1.95 -15.72
CA ARG A 363 15.15 1.81 -14.95
C ARG A 363 14.21 3.01 -15.15
N ALA A 364 14.75 4.24 -15.18
CA ALA A 364 13.96 5.43 -15.43
C ALA A 364 13.41 5.46 -16.87
N LEU A 365 14.20 5.03 -17.85
CA LEU A 365 13.79 4.93 -19.26
C LEU A 365 12.66 3.91 -19.43
N ASP A 366 12.80 2.71 -18.87
CA ASP A 366 11.77 1.66 -18.91
C ASP A 366 10.44 2.14 -18.31
N ALA A 367 10.51 2.87 -17.20
CA ALA A 367 9.32 3.44 -16.54
C ALA A 367 8.72 4.64 -17.27
N SER A 368 9.41 5.20 -18.27
CA SER A 368 9.00 6.40 -19.01
C SER A 368 8.55 6.11 -20.46
N ILE A 369 8.32 4.85 -20.79
CA ILE A 369 7.84 4.45 -22.12
C ILE A 369 6.51 5.14 -22.42
N GLY A 370 6.44 5.81 -23.59
CA GLY A 370 5.25 6.55 -24.02
C GLY A 370 5.08 7.93 -23.39
N THR A 371 6.02 8.40 -22.58
CA THR A 371 6.00 9.76 -22.02
C THR A 371 6.85 10.73 -22.85
N PRO A 372 6.58 12.05 -22.81
CA PRO A 372 7.40 13.05 -23.50
C PRO A 372 8.88 13.08 -23.05
N GLU A 373 9.20 12.53 -21.89
CA GLU A 373 10.56 12.49 -21.33
C GLU A 373 11.42 11.35 -21.89
N GLN A 374 10.80 10.37 -22.57
CA GLN A 374 11.47 9.15 -23.03
C GLN A 374 12.72 9.43 -23.89
N ASP A 375 12.62 10.35 -24.84
CA ASP A 375 13.74 10.68 -25.74
C ASP A 375 14.89 11.38 -25.00
N THR A 376 14.59 12.17 -24.00
CA THR A 376 15.61 12.81 -23.17
C THR A 376 16.34 11.77 -22.33
N LEU A 377 15.60 10.85 -21.71
CA LEU A 377 16.19 9.75 -20.91
C LEU A 377 16.99 8.79 -21.79
N ARG A 378 16.56 8.53 -23.02
CA ARG A 378 17.33 7.71 -23.97
C ARG A 378 18.68 8.35 -24.26
N ARG A 379 18.74 9.67 -24.47
CA ARG A 379 20.00 10.39 -24.69
C ARG A 379 20.90 10.38 -23.45
N GLU A 380 20.33 10.60 -22.26
CA GLU A 380 21.06 10.55 -20.99
C GLU A 380 21.63 9.14 -20.73
N THR A 381 20.81 8.10 -20.97
CA THR A 381 21.25 6.70 -20.83
C THR A 381 22.43 6.39 -21.75
N ARG A 382 22.33 6.75 -23.03
CA ARG A 382 23.43 6.56 -24.00
C ARG A 382 24.71 7.28 -23.55
N ARG A 383 24.59 8.53 -23.10
CA ARG A 383 25.74 9.27 -22.59
C ARG A 383 26.38 8.56 -21.38
N ALA A 384 25.59 8.11 -20.44
CA ALA A 384 26.09 7.37 -19.27
C ALA A 384 26.78 6.04 -19.69
N GLU A 385 26.26 5.34 -20.70
CA GLU A 385 26.88 4.12 -21.25
C GLU A 385 28.23 4.40 -21.89
N VAL A 386 28.36 5.52 -22.60
CA VAL A 386 29.65 5.95 -23.17
C VAL A 386 30.66 6.26 -22.06
N GLU A 387 30.23 7.00 -21.04
CA GLU A 387 31.10 7.33 -19.90
C GLU A 387 31.52 6.05 -19.15
N LEU A 388 30.63 5.07 -19.01
CA LEU A 388 30.96 3.76 -18.42
C LEU A 388 31.96 3.00 -19.29
N LYS A 389 31.80 2.97 -20.63
CA LYS A 389 32.77 2.35 -21.54
C LYS A 389 34.15 3.02 -21.39
N ARG A 390 34.17 4.35 -21.35
CA ARG A 390 35.40 5.13 -21.16
C ARG A 390 36.10 4.85 -19.84
N SER A 391 35.35 4.77 -18.75
CA SER A 391 35.89 4.49 -17.42
C SER A 391 36.53 3.09 -17.31
N LYS A 392 35.99 2.13 -18.08
CA LYS A 392 36.52 0.75 -18.16
C LYS A 392 37.65 0.57 -19.17
N LYS A 393 37.88 1.58 -20.03
CA LYS A 393 38.89 1.50 -21.07
C LYS A 393 40.29 1.51 -20.45
N VAL A 394 41.06 0.52 -20.82
CA VAL A 394 42.44 0.40 -20.38
C VAL A 394 43.27 1.56 -20.95
N ASP A 395 43.97 2.28 -20.09
CA ASP A 395 44.89 3.33 -20.52
C ASP A 395 46.16 2.71 -21.04
N TYR A 396 46.23 2.53 -22.35
CA TYR A 396 47.38 1.91 -23.01
C TYR A 396 48.71 2.68 -22.78
N TYR A 397 48.65 4.00 -22.55
CA TYR A 397 49.83 4.79 -22.19
C TYR A 397 50.35 4.42 -20.80
N LYS A 398 49.44 4.20 -19.84
CA LYS A 398 49.80 3.72 -18.49
C LYS A 398 50.32 2.26 -18.52
N VAL A 399 49.75 1.40 -19.37
CA VAL A 399 50.20 0.01 -19.51
C VAL A 399 51.62 -0.05 -19.96
N LEU A 400 52.04 0.77 -20.92
CA LEU A 400 53.42 0.85 -21.39
C LEU A 400 54.32 1.80 -20.57
N GLY A 401 53.75 2.56 -19.61
CA GLY A 401 54.49 3.52 -18.79
C GLY A 401 55.05 4.70 -19.58
N VAL A 402 54.34 5.17 -20.62
CA VAL A 402 54.74 6.27 -21.48
C VAL A 402 53.80 7.49 -21.40
N SER A 403 54.29 8.67 -21.78
CA SER A 403 53.43 9.86 -21.87
C SER A 403 52.48 9.75 -23.06
N LYS A 404 51.33 10.42 -22.96
CA LYS A 404 50.37 10.60 -24.09
C LYS A 404 51.02 11.31 -25.30
N THR A 405 52.12 12.04 -25.08
CA THR A 405 52.90 12.72 -26.12
C THR A 405 54.11 11.91 -26.60
N ALA A 406 54.26 10.64 -26.15
CA ALA A 406 55.41 9.81 -26.51
C ALA A 406 55.48 9.57 -28.01
N THR A 407 56.69 9.61 -28.53
CA THR A 407 57.01 9.25 -29.92
C THR A 407 56.90 7.75 -30.16
N GLU A 408 56.71 7.32 -31.41
CA GLU A 408 56.65 5.93 -31.78
C GLU A 408 57.88 5.13 -31.29
N ALA A 409 59.08 5.76 -31.36
CA ALA A 409 60.34 5.17 -30.89
C ALA A 409 60.33 4.91 -29.37
N GLU A 410 59.73 5.82 -28.58
CA GLU A 410 59.57 5.69 -27.13
C GLU A 410 58.54 4.60 -26.79
N VAL A 411 57.42 4.55 -27.51
CA VAL A 411 56.40 3.49 -27.38
C VAL A 411 57.03 2.11 -27.64
N LYS A 412 57.79 1.97 -28.70
CA LYS A 412 58.48 0.72 -29.04
C LYS A 412 59.53 0.31 -28.01
N LYS A 413 60.28 1.28 -27.46
CA LYS A 413 61.24 1.03 -26.39
C LYS A 413 60.57 0.57 -25.11
N ALA A 414 59.49 1.22 -24.72
CA ALA A 414 58.70 0.88 -23.54
C ALA A 414 58.03 -0.50 -23.68
N PHE A 415 57.45 -0.80 -24.83
CA PHE A 415 56.91 -2.12 -25.13
C PHE A 415 57.95 -3.24 -24.95
N ARG A 416 59.14 -3.08 -25.50
CA ARG A 416 60.22 -4.09 -25.35
C ARG A 416 60.57 -4.28 -23.87
N LYS A 417 60.59 -3.23 -23.08
CA LYS A 417 60.89 -3.30 -21.64
C LYS A 417 59.81 -4.02 -20.87
N GLU A 418 58.55 -3.64 -21.04
CA GLU A 418 57.42 -4.20 -20.27
C GLU A 418 57.05 -5.61 -20.74
N SER A 419 57.16 -5.93 -22.05
CA SER A 419 56.95 -7.30 -22.57
C SER A 419 58.00 -8.29 -22.08
N LEU A 420 59.28 -7.87 -21.94
CA LEU A 420 60.32 -8.70 -21.34
C LEU A 420 60.12 -8.97 -19.85
N LYS A 421 59.56 -8.00 -19.13
CA LYS A 421 59.26 -8.09 -17.70
C LYS A 421 58.08 -9.02 -17.40
N HIS A 422 57.06 -9.02 -18.29
CA HIS A 422 55.85 -9.79 -18.12
C HIS A 422 55.76 -11.04 -19.01
N HIS A 423 56.89 -11.45 -19.62
CA HIS A 423 56.93 -12.61 -20.52
C HIS A 423 56.63 -13.92 -19.77
N PRO A 424 55.69 -14.78 -20.27
CA PRO A 424 55.31 -16.02 -19.60
C PRO A 424 56.50 -16.96 -19.33
N ASP A 425 57.45 -17.09 -20.29
CA ASP A 425 58.62 -17.97 -20.16
C ASP A 425 59.61 -17.51 -19.05
N LYS A 426 59.47 -16.27 -18.58
CA LYS A 426 60.29 -15.72 -17.48
C LYS A 426 59.52 -15.63 -16.17
N GLY A 427 58.36 -16.30 -16.08
CA GLY A 427 57.50 -16.26 -14.88
C GLY A 427 56.72 -14.96 -14.72
N GLY A 428 56.54 -14.18 -15.79
CA GLY A 428 55.74 -12.96 -15.81
C GLY A 428 54.26 -13.24 -15.88
N ASP A 429 53.49 -12.18 -15.68
CA ASP A 429 52.02 -12.18 -15.66
C ASP A 429 51.48 -12.20 -17.11
N GLU A 430 50.80 -13.29 -17.50
CA GLU A 430 50.27 -13.51 -18.85
C GLU A 430 49.20 -12.44 -19.23
N GLU A 431 48.37 -11.99 -18.28
CA GLU A 431 47.35 -10.96 -18.55
C GLU A 431 48.00 -9.61 -18.83
N LYS A 432 49.04 -9.23 -18.06
CA LYS A 432 49.80 -8.01 -18.31
C LYS A 432 50.58 -8.07 -19.62
N PHE A 433 51.09 -9.24 -19.98
CA PHE A 433 51.74 -9.43 -21.27
C PHE A 433 50.79 -9.25 -22.44
N LYS A 434 49.57 -9.80 -22.37
CA LYS A 434 48.51 -9.59 -23.36
C LYS A 434 48.14 -8.12 -23.49
N LEU A 435 47.96 -7.44 -22.35
CA LEU A 435 47.66 -5.99 -22.32
C LEU A 435 48.81 -5.15 -22.93
N CYS A 436 50.09 -5.50 -22.70
CA CYS A 436 51.21 -4.82 -23.31
C CYS A 436 51.24 -4.99 -24.85
N ASN A 437 50.92 -6.19 -25.36
CA ASN A 437 50.82 -6.45 -26.79
C ASN A 437 49.69 -5.66 -27.43
N GLU A 438 48.52 -5.62 -26.80
CA GLU A 438 47.37 -4.86 -27.24
C GLU A 438 47.66 -3.34 -27.25
N ALA A 439 48.24 -2.83 -26.16
CA ALA A 439 48.63 -1.43 -26.05
C ALA A 439 49.64 -1.03 -27.14
N TYR A 440 50.64 -1.89 -27.45
CA TYR A 440 51.60 -1.66 -28.53
C TYR A 440 50.91 -1.68 -29.89
N GLY A 441 50.02 -2.65 -30.16
CA GLY A 441 49.27 -2.75 -31.42
C GLY A 441 48.52 -1.46 -31.74
N VAL A 442 47.87 -0.86 -30.71
CA VAL A 442 47.11 0.39 -30.89
C VAL A 442 48.02 1.63 -30.96
N LEU A 443 49.02 1.74 -30.09
CA LEU A 443 49.84 2.96 -29.97
C LEU A 443 51.00 3.05 -30.99
N SER A 444 51.36 1.94 -31.66
CA SER A 444 52.41 1.93 -32.69
C SER A 444 51.93 2.32 -34.09
N ASP A 445 50.61 2.30 -34.32
CA ASP A 445 50.00 2.74 -35.58
C ASP A 445 49.36 4.11 -35.39
N ASP A 446 49.84 5.09 -36.16
CA ASP A 446 49.36 6.48 -36.07
C ASP A 446 47.84 6.63 -36.29
N GLN A 447 47.26 5.79 -37.15
CA GLN A 447 45.82 5.84 -37.43
C GLN A 447 45.03 5.22 -36.28
N GLN A 448 45.45 4.08 -35.75
CA GLN A 448 44.81 3.44 -34.58
C GLN A 448 45.00 4.29 -33.32
N ARG A 449 46.20 4.88 -33.13
CA ARG A 449 46.45 5.79 -32.01
C ARG A 449 45.52 7.02 -32.05
N ARG A 450 45.36 7.67 -33.23
CA ARG A 450 44.42 8.79 -33.37
C ARG A 450 42.97 8.40 -33.09
N ARG A 451 42.56 7.20 -33.56
CA ARG A 451 41.21 6.68 -33.25
C ARG A 451 41.05 6.41 -31.76
N TYR A 452 42.00 5.80 -31.10
CA TYR A 452 42.02 5.57 -29.67
C TYR A 452 41.98 6.90 -28.87
N ASP A 453 42.82 7.88 -29.25
CA ASP A 453 42.91 9.18 -28.60
C ASP A 453 41.63 10.03 -28.80
N SER A 454 41.01 9.93 -29.98
CA SER A 454 39.76 10.64 -30.29
C SER A 454 38.51 9.98 -29.70
N GLY A 455 38.61 8.71 -29.26
CA GLY A 455 37.45 7.94 -28.75
C GLY A 455 36.40 7.62 -29.81
N VAL A 456 36.78 7.65 -31.12
CA VAL A 456 35.86 7.36 -32.23
C VAL A 456 35.35 5.92 -32.17
N ASP A 457 36.16 4.98 -31.73
CA ASP A 457 35.78 3.57 -31.56
C ASP A 457 34.64 3.41 -30.51
N ASP A 458 34.46 4.40 -29.64
CA ASP A 458 33.34 4.42 -28.66
C ASP A 458 32.04 4.96 -29.29
N MET A 459 32.13 5.64 -30.45
CA MET A 459 30.98 6.24 -31.16
C MET A 459 30.45 5.38 -32.31
N ASP A 460 31.30 4.61 -32.99
CA ASP A 460 30.92 3.77 -34.14
C ASP A 460 29.95 2.64 -33.79
N ASP A 461 29.92 2.16 -32.54
CA ASP A 461 28.92 1.22 -32.03
C ASP A 461 27.51 1.85 -31.86
N MET A 462 27.39 3.16 -32.03
CA MET A 462 26.11 3.87 -31.84
C MET A 462 25.29 4.07 -33.11
N ASP A 463 25.86 3.95 -34.31
CA ASP A 463 25.21 4.39 -35.57
C ASP A 463 24.63 3.24 -36.40
N LEU A 464 24.68 2.00 -35.96
CA LEU A 464 24.12 0.85 -36.69
C LEU A 464 22.64 0.57 -36.43
N GLY A 465 21.92 1.54 -35.84
CA GLY A 465 20.48 1.39 -35.47
C GLY A 465 19.54 2.48 -35.95
N GLY A 466 19.76 3.11 -37.12
CA GLY A 466 18.72 4.05 -37.62
C GLY A 466 19.14 4.93 -38.77
N ALA A 467 18.83 4.44 -39.94
CA ALA A 467 18.53 5.18 -41.16
C ALA A 467 19.34 6.46 -41.51
N GLY A 468 20.19 6.27 -42.46
CA GLY A 468 20.30 7.02 -43.73
C GLY A 468 20.44 8.52 -43.72
N PHE A 469 21.54 8.91 -44.31
CA PHE A 469 21.69 9.97 -45.29
C PHE A 469 22.00 11.41 -44.86
N GLY A 470 23.22 11.80 -45.20
CA GLY A 470 23.43 13.06 -45.91
C GLY A 470 23.91 14.27 -45.14
N GLY A 471 25.15 14.65 -45.45
CA GLY A 471 25.44 16.07 -45.30
C GLY A 471 26.76 16.45 -44.67
N MET A 472 27.80 16.25 -45.42
CA MET A 472 29.02 17.08 -45.58
C MET A 472 28.88 18.49 -45.01
N GLY A 473 29.80 18.91 -44.14
CA GLY A 473 30.19 20.31 -44.02
C GLY A 473 30.23 20.86 -42.61
N GLY A 474 31.43 21.23 -42.16
CA GLY A 474 31.54 22.20 -41.08
C GLY A 474 32.59 21.92 -40.02
N PHE A 475 33.84 22.03 -40.46
CA PHE A 475 35.00 22.28 -39.63
C PHE A 475 34.81 23.50 -38.72
N GLY A 476 35.07 23.39 -37.42
CA GLY A 476 35.30 24.60 -36.61
C GLY A 476 34.96 24.47 -35.13
N GLY A 477 35.99 24.44 -34.28
CA GLY A 477 35.78 24.81 -32.90
C GLY A 477 36.37 23.90 -31.85
N MET A 478 37.68 23.86 -31.79
CA MET A 478 38.47 23.47 -30.62
C MET A 478 38.16 24.44 -29.47
N GLY A 479 37.74 23.95 -28.35
CA GLY A 479 37.64 24.81 -27.18
C GLY A 479 36.97 24.15 -26.00
N GLY A 480 37.76 23.76 -25.01
CA GLY A 480 37.32 23.75 -23.65
C GLY A 480 36.67 22.47 -23.13
N MET A 481 37.40 21.74 -22.35
CA MET A 481 36.86 20.91 -21.28
C MET A 481 36.00 21.82 -20.39
N GLY A 482 34.78 22.12 -20.85
CA GLY A 482 33.79 22.92 -20.17
C GLY A 482 32.99 22.04 -19.23
N GLY A 483 33.05 22.39 -17.99
CA GLY A 483 32.22 21.78 -16.96
C GLY A 483 30.76 21.69 -17.40
N VAL A 484 30.17 20.55 -17.18
CA VAL A 484 28.75 20.29 -17.39
C VAL A 484 27.99 21.41 -16.70
N ASN A 485 27.25 22.23 -17.45
CA ASN A 485 26.50 23.31 -16.87
C ASN A 485 25.38 22.72 -16.00
N LEU A 486 25.56 22.82 -14.70
CA LEU A 486 24.67 22.28 -13.68
C LEU A 486 23.24 22.78 -13.88
N ALA A 487 23.08 23.98 -14.45
CA ALA A 487 21.80 24.59 -14.77
C ALA A 487 21.09 23.85 -15.92
N ASP A 488 21.83 23.36 -16.93
CA ASP A 488 21.24 22.59 -18.05
C ASP A 488 20.91 21.15 -17.64
N LEU A 489 21.72 20.57 -16.76
CA LEU A 489 21.49 19.19 -16.24
C LEU A 489 20.25 19.11 -15.34
N PHE A 490 19.95 20.16 -14.58
CA PHE A 490 18.82 20.23 -13.67
C PHE A 490 17.73 21.22 -14.11
N GLY A 491 18.01 22.14 -15.06
CA GLY A 491 17.15 23.25 -15.43
C GLY A 491 15.78 22.85 -15.99
N ALA A 492 15.71 21.81 -16.81
CA ALA A 492 14.44 21.32 -17.37
C ALA A 492 13.55 20.66 -16.31
N GLN A 493 14.09 20.23 -15.18
CA GLN A 493 13.35 19.59 -14.10
C GLN A 493 12.70 20.60 -13.16
N PHE A 494 13.14 21.89 -13.22
CA PHE A 494 12.58 22.96 -12.42
C PHE A 494 11.29 23.55 -12.98
N ALA A 495 11.07 23.44 -14.28
CA ALA A 495 9.84 23.90 -14.93
C ALA A 495 8.62 23.03 -14.53
N ASN A 496 8.85 21.77 -14.13
CA ASN A 496 7.83 20.83 -13.67
C ASN A 496 7.91 20.52 -12.17
N PHE A 497 8.34 21.48 -11.37
CA PHE A 497 8.18 21.42 -9.93
C PHE A 497 6.69 21.58 -9.64
N ASP A 498 5.99 20.46 -9.50
CA ASP A 498 4.54 20.38 -9.30
C ASP A 498 4.13 21.17 -8.06
N MET A 499 3.68 22.37 -8.33
CA MET A 499 3.21 23.29 -7.35
C MET A 499 1.74 23.49 -7.50
N GLY A 500 1.07 22.63 -6.87
CA GLY A 500 -0.17 23.04 -6.39
C GLY A 500 -1.43 22.62 -7.06
N PRO A 501 -2.57 22.82 -6.44
CA PRO A 501 -3.87 22.41 -6.92
C PRO A 501 -4.37 23.42 -7.94
N GLY A 502 -3.99 23.22 -9.18
CA GLY A 502 -4.51 24.04 -10.26
C GLY A 502 -4.73 23.17 -11.48
N THR A 503 -5.94 22.69 -11.64
CA THR A 503 -6.59 22.36 -12.92
C THR A 503 -5.65 21.83 -14.01
N GLY A 504 -5.38 20.53 -13.97
CA GLY A 504 -4.71 19.80 -15.03
C GLY A 504 -5.29 18.38 -15.07
N SER A 505 -6.41 18.26 -15.78
CA SER A 505 -7.04 16.99 -16.11
C SER A 505 -6.08 16.15 -16.94
N THR A 506 -5.42 15.17 -16.34
CA THR A 506 -4.87 14.06 -17.10
C THR A 506 -5.88 12.92 -17.03
N HIS A 507 -6.61 12.78 -18.14
CA HIS A 507 -7.45 11.61 -18.39
C HIS A 507 -6.59 10.36 -18.40
N PHE A 508 -6.69 9.57 -17.34
CA PHE A 508 -6.32 8.18 -17.37
C PHE A 508 -7.56 7.40 -17.80
N TYR A 509 -7.60 6.98 -19.06
CA TYR A 509 -8.60 6.06 -19.57
C TYR A 509 -8.29 4.65 -19.05
N GLY A 510 -8.94 4.26 -17.96
CA GLY A 510 -9.19 2.88 -17.59
C GLY A 510 -10.70 2.70 -17.53
N PRO A 511 -11.27 1.54 -17.88
CA PRO A 511 -12.71 1.40 -17.99
C PRO A 511 -13.39 1.43 -16.62
N GLY A 512 -14.20 2.48 -16.40
CA GLY A 512 -15.29 2.51 -15.44
C GLY A 512 -14.94 2.82 -14.00
N THR A 513 -15.26 4.01 -13.65
CA THR A 513 -15.90 4.58 -12.46
C THR A 513 -15.21 5.87 -12.00
N SER A 514 -15.74 6.99 -12.50
CA SER A 514 -15.51 8.31 -11.91
C SER A 514 -16.31 8.41 -10.61
N PHE A 515 -15.64 8.41 -9.46
CA PHE A 515 -16.26 8.77 -8.20
C PHE A 515 -16.04 10.24 -7.91
N ARG A 516 -17.11 11.00 -8.01
CA ARG A 516 -17.25 12.33 -7.48
C ARG A 516 -17.76 12.18 -6.04
N PHE A 517 -16.93 12.46 -5.06
CA PHE A 517 -17.41 12.83 -3.73
C PHE A 517 -17.92 14.27 -3.80
N GLY A 518 -19.23 14.44 -3.57
CA GLY A 518 -19.85 15.73 -3.33
C GLY A 518 -19.48 16.30 -1.98
#